data_a4f067f644dd4acf49da4c1e449bdab6
#
_entry.id   a4f067f644dd4acf49da4c1e449bdab6
#
_cell.length_a   1.000
_cell.length_b   1.000
_cell.length_c   1.000
_cell.angle_alpha   90.00
_cell.angle_beta   90.00
_cell.angle_gamma   90.00
#
_symmetry.space_group_name_H-M   'P 1'
#
loop_
_entity.id
_entity.type
_entity.pdbx_description
1 polymer ?
#
loop_
_entity_poly.entity_id
_entity_poly.type
_entity_poly.pdbx_seq_one_letter_code
_entity_poly.pdbx_strand_id
1 'polypeptide(L)'
;DLEHVQRALESVGMWENRHKQIGRLSGGQKQRAVIARIFASDPDIFVLDEPTTGMDAGTANTFYELMHHSAHKHGKSVLMITHDPEEVKEYTDRNIHLVRNQKLPWRCFNVHEKDGEEHKHD
;
A
#
# COMPACT_ATOMS: atom_id res chain seq x y z
N ASP A 1 16.04 14.18 3.84
CA ASP A 1 16.82 13.88 5.03
C ASP A 1 17.36 12.47 4.93
N LEU A 2 18.67 12.31 5.13
CA LEU A 2 19.37 11.02 5.06
C LEU A 2 18.85 10.01 6.07
N GLU A 3 18.41 10.45 7.24
CA GLU A 3 17.88 9.59 8.29
C GLU A 3 16.56 8.93 7.85
N HIS A 4 15.66 9.66 7.22
CA HIS A 4 14.42 9.11 6.65
C HIS A 4 14.70 8.09 5.55
N VAL A 5 15.67 8.38 4.68
CA VAL A 5 16.09 7.46 3.61
C VAL A 5 16.66 6.17 4.20
N GLN A 6 17.52 6.28 5.23
CA GLN A 6 18.09 5.12 5.90
C GLN A 6 17.01 4.25 6.52
N ARG A 7 16.12 4.83 7.33
CA ARG A 7 15.02 4.10 7.96
C ARG A 7 14.10 3.42 6.94
N ALA A 8 13.80 4.13 5.84
CA ALA A 8 13.00 3.58 4.77
C ALA A 8 13.67 2.37 4.10
N LEU A 9 14.95 2.45 3.80
CA LEU A 9 15.70 1.33 3.21
C LEU A 9 15.86 0.16 4.18
N GLU A 10 16.09 0.42 5.46
CA GLU A 10 16.16 -0.61 6.49
C GLU A 10 14.83 -1.34 6.65
N SER A 11 13.70 -0.62 6.62
CA SER A 11 12.35 -1.20 6.79
C SER A 11 11.98 -2.22 5.70
N VAL A 12 12.59 -2.12 4.53
CA VAL A 12 12.39 -3.06 3.42
C VAL A 12 13.59 -3.97 3.16
N GLY A 13 14.59 -3.98 4.05
CA GLY A 13 15.77 -4.83 3.92
C GLY A 13 16.69 -4.45 2.77
N MET A 14 16.74 -3.17 2.38
CA MET A 14 17.53 -2.70 1.23
C MET A 14 18.73 -1.84 1.59
N TRP A 15 19.02 -1.63 2.87
CA TRP A 15 20.16 -0.80 3.29
C TRP A 15 21.49 -1.26 2.74
N GLU A 16 21.76 -2.55 2.71
CA GLU A 16 22.98 -3.14 2.15
C GLU A 16 23.15 -2.88 0.64
N ASN A 17 22.05 -2.67 -0.05
CA ASN A 17 22.02 -2.40 -1.51
C ASN A 17 21.98 -0.90 -1.89
N ARG A 18 22.08 -0.01 -0.92
CA ARG A 18 21.88 1.45 -1.10
C ARG A 18 22.79 2.10 -2.14
N HIS A 19 23.96 1.53 -2.39
CA HIS A 19 24.93 2.02 -3.38
C HIS A 19 24.85 1.30 -4.73
N LYS A 20 24.01 0.28 -4.86
CA LYS A 20 23.85 -0.40 -6.16
C LYS A 20 23.04 0.46 -7.12
N GLN A 21 23.48 0.45 -8.38
CA GLN A 21 22.70 1.05 -9.45
C GLN A 21 21.38 0.29 -9.64
N ILE A 22 20.29 1.02 -9.90
CA ILE A 22 18.95 0.44 -10.09
C ILE A 22 18.93 -0.67 -11.16
N GLY A 23 19.69 -0.49 -12.24
CA GLY A 23 19.81 -1.48 -13.30
C GLY A 23 20.40 -2.83 -12.87
N ARG A 24 21.12 -2.86 -11.75
CA ARG A 24 21.75 -4.07 -11.19
C ARG A 24 20.92 -4.74 -10.11
N LEU A 25 19.79 -4.15 -9.74
CA LEU A 25 18.86 -4.74 -8.76
C LEU A 25 18.01 -5.82 -9.43
N SER A 26 17.69 -6.89 -8.67
CA SER A 26 16.67 -7.86 -9.08
C SER A 26 15.29 -7.20 -9.15
N GLY A 27 14.29 -7.86 -9.78
CA GLY A 27 12.92 -7.37 -9.83
C GLY A 27 12.34 -7.09 -8.45
N GLY A 28 12.49 -8.02 -7.50
CA GLY A 28 12.05 -7.85 -6.12
C GLY A 28 12.79 -6.74 -5.38
N GLN A 29 14.09 -6.57 -5.60
CA GLN A 29 14.87 -5.47 -5.02
C GLN A 29 14.43 -4.11 -5.57
N LYS A 30 14.13 -4.02 -6.88
CA LYS A 30 13.56 -2.80 -7.48
C LYS A 30 12.23 -2.41 -6.84
N GLN A 31 11.34 -3.38 -6.63
CA GLN A 31 10.06 -3.15 -5.95
C GLN A 31 10.25 -2.64 -4.53
N ARG A 32 11.14 -3.24 -3.76
CA ARG A 32 11.47 -2.78 -2.40
C ARG A 32 12.09 -1.38 -2.40
N ALA A 33 12.93 -1.06 -3.38
CA ALA A 33 13.48 0.29 -3.52
C ALA A 33 12.39 1.34 -3.80
N VAL A 34 11.38 1.01 -4.61
CA VAL A 34 10.20 1.87 -4.84
C VAL A 34 9.41 2.07 -3.55
N ILE A 35 9.18 1.02 -2.78
CA ILE A 35 8.51 1.11 -1.47
C ILE A 35 9.30 2.01 -0.53
N ALA A 36 10.61 1.82 -0.43
CA ALA A 36 11.47 2.66 0.39
C ALA A 36 11.41 4.14 -0.01
N ARG A 37 11.35 4.43 -1.31
CA ARG A 37 11.19 5.80 -1.82
C ARG A 37 9.89 6.45 -1.36
N ILE A 38 8.78 5.70 -1.38
CA ILE A 38 7.48 6.18 -0.90
C ILE A 38 7.57 6.53 0.58
N PHE A 39 8.16 5.67 1.40
CA PHE A 39 8.33 5.92 2.83
C PHE A 39 9.32 7.05 3.14
N ALA A 40 10.39 7.16 2.37
CA ALA A 40 11.41 8.20 2.57
C ALA A 40 10.86 9.61 2.35
N SER A 41 9.84 9.77 1.52
CA SER A 41 9.16 11.06 1.32
C SER A 41 8.31 11.50 2.50
N ASP A 42 8.03 10.59 3.42
CA ASP A 42 7.23 10.80 4.65
C ASP A 42 5.95 11.61 4.42
N PRO A 43 5.05 11.20 3.51
CA PRO A 43 3.85 11.94 3.21
C PRO A 43 2.83 11.78 4.34
N ASP A 44 1.90 12.75 4.46
CA ASP A 44 0.77 12.62 5.36
C ASP A 44 -0.34 11.72 4.81
N ILE A 45 -0.44 11.67 3.48
CA ILE A 45 -1.44 10.89 2.76
C ILE A 45 -0.75 10.07 1.67
N PHE A 46 -0.98 8.77 1.69
CA PHE A 46 -0.59 7.86 0.61
C PHE A 46 -1.81 7.63 -0.30
N VAL A 47 -1.63 7.83 -1.60
CA VAL A 47 -2.62 7.47 -2.62
C VAL A 47 -1.99 6.43 -3.54
N LEU A 48 -2.52 5.22 -3.49
CA LEU A 48 -1.91 4.04 -4.10
C LEU A 48 -2.91 3.39 -5.06
N ASP A 49 -2.52 3.24 -6.31
CA ASP A 49 -3.32 2.60 -7.35
C ASP A 49 -2.69 1.25 -7.72
N GLU A 50 -3.38 0.15 -7.37
CA GLU A 50 -2.90 -1.23 -7.60
C GLU A 50 -1.43 -1.43 -7.17
N PRO A 51 -1.06 -1.07 -5.93
CA PRO A 51 0.35 -0.90 -5.55
C PRO A 51 1.16 -2.19 -5.53
N THR A 52 0.51 -3.34 -5.43
CA THR A 52 1.16 -4.65 -5.31
C THR A 52 1.24 -5.42 -6.64
N THR A 53 0.80 -4.81 -7.74
CA THR A 53 0.89 -5.44 -9.06
C THR A 53 2.33 -5.82 -9.40
N GLY A 54 2.55 -7.09 -9.71
CA GLY A 54 3.89 -7.63 -10.02
C GLY A 54 4.76 -7.95 -8.81
N MET A 55 4.29 -7.75 -7.59
CA MET A 55 4.96 -8.20 -6.37
C MET A 55 4.66 -9.68 -6.10
N ASP A 56 5.62 -10.40 -5.55
CA ASP A 56 5.35 -11.69 -4.92
C ASP A 56 4.51 -11.52 -3.62
N ALA A 57 3.90 -12.62 -3.15
CA ALA A 57 3.02 -12.58 -1.99
C ALA A 57 3.73 -12.07 -0.73
N GLY A 58 4.98 -12.46 -0.50
CA GLY A 58 5.74 -12.04 0.68
C GLY A 58 6.04 -10.55 0.66
N THR A 59 6.44 -10.00 -0.47
CA THR A 59 6.68 -8.56 -0.66
C THR A 59 5.39 -7.76 -0.52
N ALA A 60 4.29 -8.24 -1.09
CA ALA A 60 2.98 -7.61 -0.99
C ALA A 60 2.51 -7.55 0.47
N ASN A 61 2.61 -8.64 1.22
CA ASN A 61 2.24 -8.65 2.64
C ASN A 61 3.07 -7.67 3.45
N THR A 62 4.38 -7.62 3.25
CA THR A 62 5.27 -6.65 3.91
C THR A 62 4.85 -5.22 3.60
N PHE A 63 4.48 -4.94 2.35
CA PHE A 63 4.00 -3.62 1.94
C PHE A 63 2.70 -3.25 2.65
N TYR A 64 1.72 -4.15 2.71
CA TYR A 64 0.46 -3.89 3.42
C TYR A 64 0.66 -3.69 4.92
N GLU A 65 1.51 -4.48 5.56
CA GLU A 65 1.85 -4.32 6.97
C GLU A 65 2.48 -2.95 7.25
N LEU A 66 3.38 -2.48 6.37
CA LEU A 66 4.00 -1.17 6.50
C LEU A 66 2.97 -0.04 6.33
N MET A 67 2.03 -0.16 5.38
CA MET A 67 0.94 0.81 5.20
C MET A 67 0.02 0.84 6.41
N HIS A 68 -0.38 -0.31 6.91
CA HIS A 68 -1.20 -0.45 8.12
C HIS A 68 -0.51 0.19 9.33
N HIS A 69 0.76 -0.11 9.53
CA HIS A 69 1.58 0.47 10.59
C HIS A 69 1.67 1.99 10.48
N SER A 70 1.90 2.52 9.28
CA SER A 70 1.95 3.96 9.03
C SER A 70 0.64 4.65 9.39
N ALA A 71 -0.49 4.06 9.04
CA ALA A 71 -1.81 4.60 9.35
C ALA A 71 -2.10 4.60 10.86
N HIS A 72 -1.83 3.48 11.55
CA HIS A 72 -2.23 3.29 12.95
C HIS A 72 -1.21 3.78 13.98
N LYS A 73 0.07 3.81 13.66
CA LYS A 73 1.14 4.22 14.59
C LYS A 73 1.72 5.60 14.31
N HIS A 74 1.61 6.08 13.09
CA HIS A 74 2.17 7.37 12.68
C HIS A 74 1.11 8.39 12.23
N GLY A 75 -0.18 8.06 12.37
CA GLY A 75 -1.28 8.96 12.04
C GLY A 75 -1.37 9.30 10.54
N LYS A 76 -0.82 8.49 9.66
CA LYS A 76 -0.90 8.68 8.22
C LYS A 76 -2.27 8.23 7.69
N SER A 77 -2.71 8.82 6.60
CA SER A 77 -3.88 8.37 5.85
C SER A 77 -3.45 7.58 4.62
N VAL A 78 -4.11 6.45 4.37
CA VAL A 78 -3.82 5.59 3.21
C VAL A 78 -5.11 5.38 2.41
N LEU A 79 -5.11 5.82 1.17
CA LEU A 79 -6.15 5.52 0.19
C LEU A 79 -5.58 4.56 -0.84
N MET A 80 -6.18 3.38 -0.93
CA MET A 80 -5.72 2.33 -1.84
C MET A 80 -6.83 1.95 -2.81
N ILE A 81 -6.47 1.84 -4.09
CA ILE A 81 -7.34 1.34 -5.14
C ILE A 81 -6.89 -0.06 -5.49
N THR A 82 -7.78 -1.03 -5.41
CA THR A 82 -7.51 -2.43 -5.76
C THR A 82 -8.73 -3.10 -6.37
N HIS A 83 -8.51 -4.09 -7.22
CA HIS A 83 -9.56 -4.98 -7.74
C HIS A 83 -9.67 -6.30 -6.94
N ASP A 84 -8.78 -6.50 -5.98
CA ASP A 84 -8.80 -7.66 -5.08
C ASP A 84 -9.03 -7.21 -3.63
N PRO A 85 -10.30 -7.02 -3.21
CA PRO A 85 -10.63 -6.55 -1.87
C PRO A 85 -10.31 -7.58 -0.78
N GLU A 86 -10.27 -8.87 -1.10
CA GLU A 86 -9.97 -9.90 -0.11
C GLU A 86 -8.49 -9.88 0.31
N GLU A 87 -7.59 -9.53 -0.61
CA GLU A 87 -6.16 -9.41 -0.32
C GLU A 87 -5.86 -8.33 0.73
N VAL A 88 -6.65 -7.26 0.75
CA VAL A 88 -6.42 -6.10 1.62
C VAL A 88 -7.35 -6.04 2.84
N LYS A 89 -8.30 -6.95 2.95
CA LYS A 89 -9.36 -6.94 3.98
C LYS A 89 -8.82 -6.82 5.40
N GLU A 90 -7.74 -7.52 5.71
CA GLU A 90 -7.14 -7.52 7.05
C GLU A 90 -6.38 -6.22 7.39
N TYR A 91 -6.03 -5.44 6.37
CA TYR A 91 -5.19 -4.25 6.51
C TYR A 91 -5.96 -2.93 6.41
N THR A 92 -7.26 -2.99 6.10
CA THR A 92 -8.09 -1.81 5.82
C THR A 92 -9.16 -1.61 6.88
N ASP A 93 -9.40 -0.36 7.26
CA ASP A 93 -10.44 0.03 8.23
C ASP A 93 -11.80 0.23 7.56
N ARG A 94 -11.79 0.73 6.32
CA ARG A 94 -12.99 1.04 5.53
C ARG A 94 -12.84 0.57 4.10
N ASN A 95 -13.91 0.00 3.55
CA ASN A 95 -13.94 -0.44 2.17
C ASN A 95 -15.07 0.27 1.40
N ILE A 96 -14.73 0.85 0.27
CA ILE A 96 -15.67 1.51 -0.61
C ILE A 96 -15.72 0.74 -1.94
N HIS A 97 -16.89 0.26 -2.31
CA HIS A 97 -17.11 -0.43 -3.57
C HIS A 97 -17.74 0.52 -4.60
N LEU A 98 -17.10 0.63 -5.76
CA LEU A 98 -17.65 1.33 -6.91
C LEU A 98 -18.28 0.31 -7.85
N VAL A 99 -19.59 0.34 -7.95
CA VAL A 99 -20.36 -0.58 -8.81
C VAL A 99 -20.95 0.20 -9.98
N ARG A 100 -20.65 -0.25 -11.20
CA ARG A 100 -21.17 0.38 -12.41
C ARG A 100 -22.70 0.34 -12.43
N ASN A 101 -23.33 1.50 -12.59
CA ASN A 101 -24.75 1.58 -12.75
C ASN A 101 -25.12 1.27 -14.21
N GLN A 102 -25.71 0.08 -14.43
CA GLN A 102 -26.11 -0.36 -15.78
C GLN A 102 -27.41 0.27 -16.29
N LYS A 103 -28.17 0.94 -15.40
CA LYS A 103 -29.48 1.53 -15.75
C LYS A 103 -29.37 2.96 -16.30
N LEU A 104 -28.23 3.60 -16.16
CA LEU A 104 -28.01 4.97 -16.62
C LEU A 104 -27.18 4.97 -17.90
N PRO A 105 -27.53 5.82 -18.89
CA PRO A 105 -26.83 5.91 -20.17
C PRO A 105 -25.41 6.46 -20.05
N TRP A 106 -25.09 7.10 -18.94
CA TRP A 106 -23.77 7.63 -18.63
C TRP A 106 -22.99 6.61 -17.80
N ARG A 107 -21.68 6.67 -17.85
CA ARG A 107 -20.79 5.84 -17.00
C ARG A 107 -20.87 6.30 -15.54
N CYS A 108 -21.98 6.03 -14.89
CA CYS A 108 -22.18 6.31 -13.48
C CYS A 108 -21.86 5.08 -12.62
N PHE A 109 -21.36 5.33 -11.42
CA PHE A 109 -21.08 4.30 -10.45
C PHE A 109 -21.89 4.54 -9.18
N ASN A 110 -22.41 3.48 -8.59
CA ASN A 110 -22.96 3.51 -7.25
C ASN A 110 -21.82 3.27 -6.27
N VAL A 111 -21.82 4.03 -5.20
CA VAL A 111 -20.85 3.89 -4.11
C VAL A 111 -21.50 3.10 -2.99
N HIS A 112 -20.90 1.98 -2.61
CA HIS A 112 -21.31 1.18 -1.47
C HIS A 112 -20.16 1.13 -0.48
N GLU A 113 -20.39 1.61 0.74
CA GLU A 113 -19.49 1.40 1.85
C GLU A 113 -19.86 0.05 2.48
N LYS A 114 -18.89 -0.84 2.62
CA LYS A 114 -19.02 -2.02 3.45
C LYS A 114 -18.37 -1.69 4.79
N ASP A 115 -19.18 -1.60 5.83
CA ASP A 115 -18.66 -1.53 7.19
C ASP A 115 -17.78 -2.76 7.43
N GLY A 116 -16.57 -2.52 7.88
CA GLY A 116 -15.72 -3.58 8.36
C GLY A 116 -16.49 -4.30 9.48
N GLU A 117 -16.58 -5.62 9.40
CA GLU A 117 -17.10 -6.39 10.52
C GLU A 117 -16.33 -5.97 11.77
N GLU A 118 -17.05 -5.51 12.77
CA GLU A 118 -16.49 -5.24 14.09
C GLU A 118 -15.67 -6.47 14.50
N HIS A 119 -14.37 -6.31 14.56
CA HIS A 119 -13.55 -7.27 15.28
C HIS A 119 -13.98 -7.18 16.75
N LYS A 120 -14.90 -8.05 17.14
CA LYS A 120 -15.14 -8.34 18.54
C LYS A 120 -13.82 -8.89 19.08
N HIS A 121 -13.10 -8.03 19.78
CA HIS A 121 -12.08 -8.46 20.70
C HIS A 121 -12.81 -9.07 21.90
N ASP A 122 -12.86 -10.37 21.90
CA ASP A 122 -13.08 -11.10 23.14
C ASP A 122 -11.78 -11.14 23.93
#